data_c41a3d344ca5fce052807a4d15f7426c
#
_entry.id   c41a3d344ca5fce052807a4d15f7426c
#
_cell.length_a   1.000
_cell.length_b   1.000
_cell.length_c   1.000
_cell.angle_alpha   90.00
_cell.angle_beta   90.00
_cell.angle_gamma   90.00
#
_symmetry.space_group_name_H-M   'P 1'
#
loop_
_entity.id
_entity.type
_entity.pdbx_description
1 polymer ?
#
loop_
_entity_poly.entity_id
_entity_poly.type
_entity_poly.pdbx_seq_one_letter_code
_entity_poly.pdbx_strand_id
1 'polypeptide(L)'
;MHNAAISTRWGIKRFPRFDDFFAAGQRAGFTCFELNHGVNSRMLASAHLNGHRITSVHEPCPADVTPAELKQRDWLISAADEENRKHGVEAVRRSIDLADQLGAAAVIVHPGCVVMDEALEATLRQLYREGKRHTPEYEQTLATMMQVRAERAAVHLQAVRRSLDELADHASRCSVRLGLESRDHYFEIPLIDELDELLAAGYGETVGYWHDVGHVQKSEYKGYGPHEAWLTRFADKMIGVHLHDIVGMEDHLAAGEGQMPWDMVVKHLPSGILRTCEFRDANAPEQVAAGRQWLADRGLIPAT
;
A
#
# COMPACT_ATOMS: atom_id res chain seq x y z
N MET A 1 6.60 13.70 15.61
CA MET A 1 6.36 12.39 14.93
C MET A 1 4.98 11.90 15.31
N HIS A 2 4.20 11.38 14.35
CA HIS A 2 2.94 10.72 14.67
C HIS A 2 3.22 9.34 15.28
N ASN A 3 2.34 8.87 16.17
CA ASN A 3 2.43 7.51 16.71
C ASN A 3 2.31 6.51 15.54
N ALA A 4 3.13 5.45 15.59
CA ALA A 4 3.05 4.40 14.57
C ALA A 4 1.79 3.55 14.77
N ALA A 5 1.16 3.19 13.66
CA ALA A 5 0.08 2.23 13.62
C ALA A 5 0.60 0.81 13.34
N ILE A 6 -0.19 -0.19 13.73
CA ILE A 6 -0.05 -1.54 13.20
C ILE A 6 -1.25 -1.87 12.32
N SER A 7 -0.97 -2.41 11.12
CA SER A 7 -2.01 -2.83 10.18
C SER A 7 -2.71 -4.11 10.65
N THR A 8 -4.02 -4.16 10.47
CA THR A 8 -4.83 -5.37 10.71
C THR A 8 -4.40 -6.55 9.84
N ARG A 9 -3.55 -6.33 8.82
CA ARG A 9 -2.91 -7.39 8.04
C ARG A 9 -2.27 -8.47 8.94
N TRP A 10 -1.60 -8.06 10.02
CA TRP A 10 -0.99 -8.99 10.97
C TRP A 10 -2.00 -9.88 11.69
N GLY A 11 -3.19 -9.35 11.98
CA GLY A 11 -4.10 -9.98 12.94
C GLY A 11 -5.30 -10.70 12.34
N ILE A 12 -5.69 -10.37 11.13
CA ILE A 12 -7.01 -10.72 10.58
C ILE A 12 -7.27 -12.22 10.49
N LYS A 13 -6.22 -13.02 10.23
CA LYS A 13 -6.31 -14.48 10.16
C LYS A 13 -5.83 -15.18 11.45
N ARG A 14 -5.21 -14.41 12.36
CA ARG A 14 -4.61 -14.92 13.59
C ARG A 14 -5.58 -14.97 14.75
N PHE A 15 -6.43 -13.97 14.89
CA PHE A 15 -7.29 -13.78 16.05
C PHE A 15 -8.74 -14.18 15.72
N PRO A 16 -9.37 -15.05 16.56
CA PRO A 16 -10.76 -15.46 16.36
C PRO A 16 -11.76 -14.30 16.49
N ARG A 17 -11.44 -13.33 17.36
CA ARG A 17 -12.22 -12.11 17.57
C ARG A 17 -11.40 -10.92 17.13
N PHE A 18 -12.05 -9.98 16.45
CA PHE A 18 -11.35 -8.79 15.96
C PHE A 18 -10.80 -7.92 17.11
N ASP A 19 -11.50 -7.85 18.24
CA ASP A 19 -11.02 -7.17 19.46
C ASP A 19 -9.69 -7.72 19.98
N ASP A 20 -9.42 -9.02 19.81
CA ASP A 20 -8.20 -9.65 20.29
C ASP A 20 -6.95 -9.15 19.53
N PHE A 21 -7.12 -8.72 18.27
CA PHE A 21 -6.09 -8.04 17.50
C PHE A 21 -5.67 -6.72 18.16
N PHE A 22 -6.64 -5.88 18.53
CA PHE A 22 -6.33 -4.57 19.16
C PHE A 22 -5.59 -4.78 20.49
N ALA A 23 -6.07 -5.72 21.30
CA ALA A 23 -5.40 -6.07 22.57
C ALA A 23 -3.97 -6.60 22.35
N ALA A 24 -3.73 -7.39 21.30
CA ALA A 24 -2.40 -7.89 20.97
C ALA A 24 -1.48 -6.77 20.45
N GLY A 25 -1.99 -5.87 19.60
CA GLY A 25 -1.26 -4.70 19.13
C GLY A 25 -0.83 -3.77 20.28
N GLN A 26 -1.75 -3.55 21.24
CA GLN A 26 -1.44 -2.76 22.44
C GLN A 26 -0.35 -3.43 23.29
N ARG A 27 -0.38 -4.75 23.48
CA ARG A 27 0.71 -5.48 24.19
C ARG A 27 2.04 -5.39 23.46
N ALA A 28 2.02 -5.27 22.11
CA ALA A 28 3.23 -5.02 21.32
C ALA A 28 3.68 -3.55 21.32
N GLY A 29 2.98 -2.67 22.06
CA GLY A 29 3.34 -1.26 22.23
C GLY A 29 2.70 -0.31 21.20
N PHE A 30 1.74 -0.76 20.41
CA PHE A 30 1.01 0.12 19.48
C PHE A 30 -0.21 0.76 20.14
N THR A 31 -0.42 2.05 19.84
CA THR A 31 -1.58 2.82 20.29
C THR A 31 -2.46 3.29 19.13
N CYS A 32 -2.01 3.07 17.92
CA CYS A 32 -2.69 3.41 16.68
C CYS A 32 -2.80 2.18 15.78
N PHE A 33 -3.82 2.18 14.93
CA PHE A 33 -4.16 1.04 14.09
C PHE A 33 -4.51 1.49 12.68
N GLU A 34 -4.29 0.60 11.72
CA GLU A 34 -4.78 0.71 10.36
C GLU A 34 -5.73 -0.45 10.07
N LEU A 35 -6.88 -0.13 9.47
CA LEU A 35 -7.79 -1.16 8.95
C LEU A 35 -7.41 -1.47 7.51
N ASN A 36 -7.09 -2.73 7.20
CA ASN A 36 -6.69 -3.11 5.85
C ASN A 36 -7.83 -3.79 5.06
N HIS A 37 -7.58 -4.05 3.81
CA HIS A 37 -8.46 -4.66 2.82
C HIS A 37 -8.86 -6.14 3.10
N GLY A 38 -8.61 -6.65 4.28
CA GLY A 38 -9.14 -7.93 4.78
C GLY A 38 -10.31 -7.75 5.77
N VAL A 39 -10.55 -6.51 6.25
CA VAL A 39 -11.62 -6.21 7.22
C VAL A 39 -12.95 -6.00 6.49
N ASN A 40 -13.96 -6.82 6.79
CA ASN A 40 -15.30 -6.72 6.23
C ASN A 40 -16.31 -6.11 7.21
N SER A 41 -17.52 -5.79 6.73
CA SER A 41 -18.58 -5.20 7.53
C SER A 41 -18.98 -6.05 8.75
N ARG A 42 -18.95 -7.37 8.64
CA ARG A 42 -19.25 -8.26 9.76
C ARG A 42 -18.23 -8.14 10.89
N MET A 43 -16.94 -8.03 10.55
CA MET A 43 -15.87 -7.83 11.52
C MET A 43 -16.02 -6.49 12.21
N LEU A 44 -16.27 -5.41 11.44
CA LEU A 44 -16.50 -4.07 11.98
C LEU A 44 -17.69 -4.03 12.93
N ALA A 45 -18.81 -4.66 12.58
CA ALA A 45 -20.00 -4.72 13.41
C ALA A 45 -19.80 -5.51 14.73
N SER A 46 -18.81 -6.42 14.77
CA SER A 46 -18.49 -7.21 15.97
C SER A 46 -17.40 -6.60 16.85
N ALA A 47 -16.73 -5.53 16.40
CA ALA A 47 -15.59 -4.93 17.07
C ALA A 47 -15.99 -3.74 17.95
N HIS A 48 -15.32 -3.58 19.07
CA HIS A 48 -15.41 -2.39 19.92
C HIS A 48 -14.37 -1.35 19.50
N LEU A 49 -14.62 -0.66 18.36
CA LEU A 49 -13.68 0.32 17.81
C LEU A 49 -13.55 1.59 18.68
N ASN A 50 -14.54 1.89 19.51
CA ASN A 50 -14.51 3.03 20.43
C ASN A 50 -13.34 2.87 21.42
N GLY A 51 -12.44 3.85 21.43
CA GLY A 51 -11.23 3.82 22.27
C GLY A 51 -9.96 3.36 21.54
N HIS A 52 -10.07 2.89 20.31
CA HIS A 52 -8.93 2.61 19.44
C HIS A 52 -8.74 3.75 18.42
N ARG A 53 -7.52 4.26 18.30
CA ARG A 53 -7.20 5.30 17.33
C ARG A 53 -6.89 4.66 15.98
N ILE A 54 -7.82 4.75 15.05
CA ILE A 54 -7.60 4.36 13.65
C ILE A 54 -6.96 5.56 12.94
N THR A 55 -5.79 5.39 12.34
CA THR A 55 -5.07 6.47 11.66
C THR A 55 -5.26 6.45 10.15
N SER A 56 -5.50 5.27 9.60
CA SER A 56 -5.66 5.06 8.16
C SER A 56 -6.57 3.86 7.88
N VAL A 57 -7.16 3.87 6.71
CA VAL A 57 -7.98 2.79 6.15
C VAL A 57 -7.40 2.42 4.80
N HIS A 58 -7.13 1.14 4.59
CA HIS A 58 -6.59 0.63 3.33
C HIS A 58 -7.72 0.01 2.50
N GLU A 59 -8.02 0.59 1.35
CA GLU A 59 -9.12 0.16 0.48
C GLU A 59 -8.88 -1.23 -0.14
N PRO A 60 -9.95 -1.98 -0.45
CA PRO A 60 -11.33 -1.77 -0.04
C PRO A 60 -11.55 -2.12 1.44
N CYS A 61 -12.11 -1.19 2.18
CA CYS A 61 -12.51 -1.44 3.56
C CYS A 61 -13.80 -0.65 3.86
N PRO A 62 -14.92 -1.31 4.18
CA PRO A 62 -15.07 -2.76 4.41
C PRO A 62 -14.93 -3.58 3.12
N ALA A 63 -14.21 -4.70 3.22
CA ALA A 63 -13.93 -5.63 2.12
C ALA A 63 -15.04 -6.69 1.96
N ASP A 64 -16.28 -6.26 1.83
CA ASP A 64 -17.41 -7.17 1.55
C ASP A 64 -17.35 -7.73 0.11
N VAL A 65 -16.69 -7.01 -0.78
CA VAL A 65 -16.14 -7.51 -2.04
C VAL A 65 -14.61 -7.45 -1.88
N THR A 66 -13.97 -8.59 -2.00
CA THR A 66 -12.52 -8.70 -1.79
C THR A 66 -11.71 -8.05 -2.92
N PRO A 67 -10.45 -7.65 -2.70
CA PRO A 67 -9.58 -7.15 -3.77
C PRO A 67 -9.48 -8.10 -4.97
N ALA A 68 -9.45 -9.41 -4.71
CA ALA A 68 -9.42 -10.41 -5.77
C ALA A 68 -10.70 -10.43 -6.62
N GLU A 69 -11.86 -10.30 -5.98
CA GLU A 69 -13.15 -10.22 -6.70
C GLU A 69 -13.29 -8.90 -7.46
N LEU A 70 -12.84 -7.78 -6.88
CA LEU A 70 -12.81 -6.49 -7.59
C LEU A 70 -11.95 -6.59 -8.85
N LYS A 71 -10.75 -7.16 -8.74
CA LYS A 71 -9.85 -7.38 -9.89
C LYS A 71 -10.48 -8.32 -10.92
N GLN A 72 -11.07 -9.44 -10.48
CA GLN A 72 -11.71 -10.41 -11.39
C GLN A 72 -12.87 -9.80 -12.17
N ARG A 73 -13.61 -8.88 -11.56
CA ARG A 73 -14.75 -8.18 -12.19
C ARG A 73 -14.33 -6.91 -12.95
N ASP A 74 -13.05 -6.59 -12.95
CA ASP A 74 -12.52 -5.29 -13.42
C ASP A 74 -13.20 -4.08 -12.73
N TRP A 75 -13.65 -4.23 -11.50
CA TRP A 75 -14.23 -3.15 -10.67
C TRP A 75 -13.13 -2.35 -10.01
N LEU A 76 -12.29 -1.75 -10.84
CA LEU A 76 -11.12 -0.98 -10.44
C LEU A 76 -11.27 0.47 -10.90
N ILE A 77 -10.67 1.38 -10.18
CA ILE A 77 -10.65 2.80 -10.57
C ILE A 77 -9.86 3.04 -11.88
N SER A 78 -9.09 2.04 -12.33
CA SER A 78 -8.36 2.00 -13.59
C SER A 78 -9.12 1.30 -14.73
N ALA A 79 -10.34 0.81 -14.50
CA ALA A 79 -11.09 0.09 -15.51
C ALA A 79 -11.37 0.99 -16.74
N ALA A 80 -11.12 0.44 -17.94
CA ALA A 80 -11.37 1.15 -19.18
C ALA A 80 -12.89 1.27 -19.47
N ASP A 81 -13.67 0.26 -19.04
CA ASP A 81 -15.13 0.31 -19.07
C ASP A 81 -15.66 1.24 -17.97
N GLU A 82 -16.55 2.15 -18.34
CA GLU A 82 -17.04 3.19 -17.43
C GLU A 82 -17.92 2.65 -16.30
N GLU A 83 -18.72 1.61 -16.54
CA GLU A 83 -19.57 1.03 -15.50
C GLU A 83 -18.70 0.25 -14.48
N ASN A 84 -17.71 -0.49 -14.95
CA ASN A 84 -16.74 -1.15 -14.09
C ASN A 84 -15.92 -0.12 -13.26
N ARG A 85 -15.48 0.97 -13.90
CA ARG A 85 -14.78 2.07 -13.21
C ARG A 85 -15.62 2.66 -12.07
N LYS A 86 -16.92 2.90 -12.30
CA LYS A 86 -17.84 3.39 -11.26
C LYS A 86 -17.97 2.42 -10.08
N HIS A 87 -17.97 1.13 -10.31
CA HIS A 87 -17.94 0.14 -9.22
C HIS A 87 -16.65 0.26 -8.40
N GLY A 88 -15.50 0.47 -9.06
CA GLY A 88 -14.23 0.74 -8.38
C GLY A 88 -14.27 2.02 -7.55
N VAL A 89 -14.76 3.11 -8.12
CA VAL A 89 -14.95 4.39 -7.41
C VAL A 89 -15.84 4.22 -6.18
N GLU A 90 -16.93 3.47 -6.29
CA GLU A 90 -17.83 3.22 -5.17
C GLU A 90 -17.16 2.39 -4.05
N ALA A 91 -16.28 1.45 -4.39
CA ALA A 91 -15.52 0.70 -3.39
C ALA A 91 -14.57 1.61 -2.60
N VAL A 92 -13.87 2.53 -3.27
CA VAL A 92 -13.00 3.52 -2.61
C VAL A 92 -13.81 4.52 -1.79
N ARG A 93 -14.96 5.00 -2.29
CA ARG A 93 -15.86 5.91 -1.54
C ARG A 93 -16.28 5.32 -0.21
N ARG A 94 -16.65 4.04 -0.17
CA ARG A 94 -16.99 3.37 1.09
C ARG A 94 -15.84 3.35 2.09
N SER A 95 -14.61 3.25 1.59
CA SER A 95 -13.41 3.34 2.45
C SER A 95 -13.18 4.76 2.97
N ILE A 96 -13.49 5.79 2.16
CA ILE A 96 -13.44 7.19 2.60
C ILE A 96 -14.50 7.46 3.66
N ASP A 97 -15.73 7.01 3.44
CA ASP A 97 -16.84 7.18 4.40
C ASP A 97 -16.53 6.49 5.74
N LEU A 98 -15.94 5.30 5.70
CA LEU A 98 -15.49 4.61 6.91
C LEU A 98 -14.34 5.38 7.60
N ALA A 99 -13.39 5.91 6.86
CA ALA A 99 -12.30 6.72 7.40
C ALA A 99 -12.83 7.97 8.12
N ASP A 100 -13.78 8.68 7.52
CA ASP A 100 -14.45 9.84 8.11
C ASP A 100 -15.18 9.45 9.40
N GLN A 101 -15.99 8.38 9.38
CA GLN A 101 -16.71 7.87 10.56
C GLN A 101 -15.79 7.51 11.73
N LEU A 102 -14.58 7.03 11.45
CA LEU A 102 -13.59 6.62 12.44
C LEU A 102 -12.60 7.74 12.83
N GLY A 103 -12.68 8.90 12.17
CA GLY A 103 -11.72 9.99 12.34
C GLY A 103 -10.31 9.64 11.86
N ALA A 104 -10.20 8.74 10.90
CA ALA A 104 -8.91 8.39 10.27
C ALA A 104 -8.47 9.48 9.30
N ALA A 105 -7.17 9.74 9.26
CA ALA A 105 -6.62 10.88 8.49
C ALA A 105 -6.42 10.57 7.00
N ALA A 106 -6.37 9.28 6.61
CA ALA A 106 -6.08 8.90 5.24
C ALA A 106 -6.72 7.57 4.84
N VAL A 107 -6.98 7.43 3.54
CA VAL A 107 -7.26 6.16 2.86
C VAL A 107 -6.07 5.84 1.95
N ILE A 108 -5.53 4.62 2.08
CA ILE A 108 -4.53 4.09 1.16
C ILE A 108 -5.27 3.51 -0.03
N VAL A 109 -4.86 3.93 -1.23
CA VAL A 109 -5.52 3.58 -2.49
C VAL A 109 -4.56 2.83 -3.40
N HIS A 110 -5.00 1.67 -3.89
CA HIS A 110 -4.38 0.99 -5.02
C HIS A 110 -4.98 1.54 -6.32
N PRO A 111 -4.26 2.34 -7.11
CA PRO A 111 -4.85 2.97 -8.30
C PRO A 111 -5.29 1.99 -9.40
N GLY A 112 -5.06 0.69 -9.20
CA GLY A 112 -5.49 -0.35 -10.14
C GLY A 112 -4.36 -0.89 -11.00
N CYS A 113 -4.67 -1.32 -12.20
CA CYS A 113 -3.69 -1.98 -13.07
C CYS A 113 -3.95 -1.71 -14.55
N VAL A 114 -2.93 -1.96 -15.35
CA VAL A 114 -3.00 -2.06 -16.81
C VAL A 114 -3.33 -3.51 -17.18
N VAL A 115 -4.37 -3.73 -17.94
CA VAL A 115 -4.75 -5.09 -18.37
C VAL A 115 -3.76 -5.62 -19.39
N MET A 116 -2.97 -6.61 -18.97
CA MET A 116 -1.96 -7.28 -19.79
C MET A 116 -1.78 -8.74 -19.36
N ASP A 117 -0.97 -9.48 -20.12
CA ASP A 117 -0.63 -10.86 -19.75
C ASP A 117 0.36 -10.86 -18.55
N GLU A 118 -0.12 -11.33 -17.41
CA GLU A 118 0.67 -11.43 -16.17
C GLU A 118 1.74 -12.55 -16.24
N ALA A 119 1.69 -13.43 -17.23
CA ALA A 119 2.66 -14.51 -17.41
C ALA A 119 4.09 -13.98 -17.63
N LEU A 120 4.23 -12.80 -18.26
CA LEU A 120 5.55 -12.15 -18.44
C LEU A 120 6.21 -11.87 -17.09
N GLU A 121 5.47 -11.28 -16.16
CA GLU A 121 6.02 -11.00 -14.82
C GLU A 121 6.23 -12.29 -14.00
N ALA A 122 5.34 -13.27 -14.13
CA ALA A 122 5.53 -14.57 -13.50
C ALA A 122 6.82 -15.24 -13.95
N THR A 123 7.14 -15.16 -15.25
CA THR A 123 8.42 -15.63 -15.82
C THR A 123 9.61 -14.89 -15.23
N LEU A 124 9.55 -13.55 -15.16
CA LEU A 124 10.63 -12.75 -14.54
C LEU A 124 10.86 -13.14 -13.09
N ARG A 125 9.80 -13.31 -12.31
CA ARG A 125 9.90 -13.73 -10.89
C ARG A 125 10.52 -15.12 -10.75
N GLN A 126 10.22 -16.04 -11.67
CA GLN A 126 10.84 -17.36 -11.70
C GLN A 126 12.32 -17.27 -12.04
N LEU A 127 12.68 -16.56 -13.10
CA LEU A 127 14.08 -16.35 -13.50
C LEU A 127 14.88 -15.68 -12.38
N TYR A 128 14.29 -14.72 -11.67
CA TYR A 128 14.93 -14.11 -10.50
C TYR A 128 15.22 -15.15 -9.40
N ARG A 129 14.23 -16.00 -9.05
CA ARG A 129 14.42 -17.06 -8.04
C ARG A 129 15.49 -18.07 -8.43
N GLU A 130 15.67 -18.29 -9.74
CA GLU A 130 16.71 -19.15 -10.31
C GLU A 130 18.08 -18.47 -10.38
N GLY A 131 18.22 -17.22 -9.91
CA GLY A 131 19.47 -16.46 -9.96
C GLY A 131 19.84 -15.96 -11.37
N LYS A 132 18.88 -15.92 -12.29
CA LYS A 132 19.08 -15.57 -13.71
C LYS A 132 18.79 -14.10 -14.02
N ARG A 133 18.75 -13.21 -13.04
CA ARG A 133 18.37 -11.79 -13.21
C ARG A 133 19.21 -11.02 -14.24
N HIS A 134 20.45 -11.44 -14.49
CA HIS A 134 21.37 -10.77 -15.42
C HIS A 134 21.62 -11.59 -16.70
N THR A 135 20.68 -12.45 -17.06
CA THR A 135 20.77 -13.21 -18.32
C THR A 135 20.04 -12.48 -19.45
N PRO A 136 20.46 -12.71 -20.72
CA PRO A 136 19.74 -12.16 -21.88
C PRO A 136 18.24 -12.52 -21.90
N GLU A 137 17.87 -13.71 -21.41
CA GLU A 137 16.48 -14.14 -21.29
C GLU A 137 15.69 -13.24 -20.34
N TYR A 138 16.27 -12.90 -19.17
CA TYR A 138 15.64 -11.98 -18.22
C TYR A 138 15.46 -10.59 -18.82
N GLU A 139 16.52 -10.04 -19.41
CA GLU A 139 16.52 -8.71 -20.02
C GLU A 139 15.51 -8.61 -21.17
N GLN A 140 15.44 -9.62 -22.02
CA GLN A 140 14.48 -9.67 -23.12
C GLN A 140 13.03 -9.77 -22.61
N THR A 141 12.77 -10.59 -21.61
CA THR A 141 11.42 -10.72 -21.01
C THR A 141 11.00 -9.42 -20.33
N LEU A 142 11.92 -8.77 -19.60
CA LEU A 142 11.68 -7.48 -18.98
C LEU A 142 11.36 -6.40 -20.03
N ALA A 143 12.17 -6.28 -21.07
CA ALA A 143 11.94 -5.31 -22.14
C ALA A 143 10.58 -5.53 -22.83
N THR A 144 10.24 -6.80 -23.13
CA THR A 144 8.94 -7.15 -23.72
C THR A 144 7.78 -6.77 -22.81
N MET A 145 7.86 -7.05 -21.51
CA MET A 145 6.84 -6.69 -20.53
C MET A 145 6.66 -5.17 -20.46
N MET A 146 7.75 -4.42 -20.40
CA MET A 146 7.73 -2.95 -20.36
C MET A 146 7.07 -2.34 -21.59
N GLN A 147 7.41 -2.88 -22.79
CA GLN A 147 6.82 -2.43 -24.05
C GLN A 147 5.30 -2.70 -24.09
N VAL A 148 4.89 -3.95 -23.82
CA VAL A 148 3.47 -4.34 -23.83
C VAL A 148 2.63 -3.48 -22.88
N ARG A 149 3.17 -3.19 -21.68
CA ARG A 149 2.49 -2.33 -20.72
C ARG A 149 2.38 -0.89 -21.24
N ALA A 150 3.46 -0.33 -21.77
CA ALA A 150 3.46 1.05 -22.27
C ALA A 150 2.42 1.27 -23.39
N GLU A 151 2.25 0.29 -24.28
CA GLU A 151 1.26 0.34 -25.37
C GLU A 151 -0.19 0.37 -24.86
N ARG A 152 -0.44 -0.12 -23.64
CA ARG A 152 -1.79 -0.27 -23.07
C ARG A 152 -2.11 0.69 -21.92
N ALA A 153 -1.12 1.34 -21.34
CA ALA A 153 -1.27 2.12 -20.11
C ALA A 153 -2.22 3.31 -20.24
N ALA A 154 -2.23 4.00 -21.38
CA ALA A 154 -2.88 5.29 -21.54
C ALA A 154 -4.38 5.29 -21.18
N VAL A 155 -5.15 4.29 -21.60
CA VAL A 155 -6.59 4.19 -21.31
C VAL A 155 -6.85 3.99 -19.81
N HIS A 156 -6.02 3.19 -19.14
CA HIS A 156 -6.13 2.93 -17.71
C HIS A 156 -5.73 4.12 -16.87
N LEU A 157 -4.66 4.83 -17.24
CA LEU A 157 -4.24 6.07 -16.57
C LEU A 157 -5.29 7.18 -16.72
N GLN A 158 -5.93 7.27 -17.89
CA GLN A 158 -7.04 8.21 -18.08
C GLN A 158 -8.24 7.85 -17.18
N ALA A 159 -8.54 6.56 -17.01
CA ALA A 159 -9.58 6.10 -16.10
C ALA A 159 -9.25 6.44 -14.64
N VAL A 160 -8.00 6.21 -14.21
CA VAL A 160 -7.53 6.60 -12.86
C VAL A 160 -7.69 8.10 -12.63
N ARG A 161 -7.29 8.96 -13.57
CA ARG A 161 -7.44 10.42 -13.45
C ARG A 161 -8.89 10.81 -13.23
N ARG A 162 -9.82 10.32 -14.08
CA ARG A 162 -11.27 10.59 -13.90
C ARG A 162 -11.77 10.11 -12.55
N SER A 163 -11.32 8.95 -12.10
CA SER A 163 -11.70 8.41 -10.79
C SER A 163 -11.16 9.27 -9.64
N LEU A 164 -9.92 9.75 -9.75
CA LEU A 164 -9.33 10.62 -8.74
C LEU A 164 -10.01 12.00 -8.69
N ASP A 165 -10.48 12.53 -9.81
CA ASP A 165 -11.28 13.78 -9.83
C ASP A 165 -12.53 13.64 -8.96
N GLU A 166 -13.26 12.51 -9.10
CA GLU A 166 -14.46 12.23 -8.31
C GLU A 166 -14.15 11.91 -6.84
N LEU A 167 -13.07 11.15 -6.58
CA LEU A 167 -12.69 10.68 -5.24
C LEU A 167 -12.06 11.79 -4.42
N ALA A 168 -11.22 12.65 -5.01
CA ALA A 168 -10.58 13.76 -4.31
C ALA A 168 -11.60 14.79 -3.83
N ASP A 169 -12.64 15.08 -4.64
CA ASP A 169 -13.74 15.95 -4.24
C ASP A 169 -14.51 15.35 -3.04
N HIS A 170 -14.80 14.04 -3.06
CA HIS A 170 -15.45 13.35 -1.94
C HIS A 170 -14.58 13.34 -0.69
N ALA A 171 -13.30 12.94 -0.81
CA ALA A 171 -12.35 12.88 0.29
C ALA A 171 -12.09 14.25 0.94
N SER A 172 -12.04 15.31 0.13
CA SER A 172 -11.90 16.69 0.63
C SER A 172 -13.06 17.10 1.53
N ARG A 173 -14.30 16.73 1.16
CA ARG A 173 -15.49 17.01 2.00
C ARG A 173 -15.46 16.26 3.33
N CYS A 174 -14.88 15.06 3.35
CA CYS A 174 -14.68 14.23 4.54
C CYS A 174 -13.42 14.61 5.35
N SER A 175 -12.60 15.56 4.89
CA SER A 175 -11.29 15.88 5.47
C SER A 175 -10.33 14.67 5.56
N VAL A 176 -10.47 13.73 4.63
CA VAL A 176 -9.65 12.52 4.48
C VAL A 176 -8.68 12.69 3.32
N ARG A 177 -7.43 12.29 3.48
CA ARG A 177 -6.44 12.28 2.40
C ARG A 177 -6.40 10.94 1.69
N LEU A 178 -6.12 10.94 0.39
CA LEU A 178 -5.91 9.73 -0.42
C LEU A 178 -4.42 9.52 -0.63
N GLY A 179 -3.88 8.42 -0.14
CA GLY A 179 -2.49 8.02 -0.35
C GLY A 179 -2.38 7.04 -1.51
N LEU A 180 -1.87 7.46 -2.67
CA LEU A 180 -1.62 6.56 -3.80
C LEU A 180 -0.41 5.69 -3.47
N GLU A 181 -0.62 4.39 -3.33
CA GLU A 181 0.43 3.48 -2.87
C GLU A 181 1.34 3.02 -4.01
N SER A 182 2.65 2.99 -3.74
CA SER A 182 3.63 2.32 -4.61
C SER A 182 3.41 0.81 -4.62
N ARG A 183 3.40 0.22 -5.82
CA ARG A 183 3.07 -1.19 -6.03
C ARG A 183 4.30 -1.99 -6.46
N ASP A 184 4.23 -3.33 -6.34
CA ASP A 184 5.36 -4.19 -6.67
C ASP A 184 5.23 -4.94 -8.01
N HIS A 185 4.02 -5.05 -8.56
CA HIS A 185 3.82 -5.64 -9.88
C HIS A 185 3.94 -4.57 -10.97
N TYR A 186 4.64 -4.92 -12.07
CA TYR A 186 4.87 -3.95 -13.14
C TYR A 186 3.58 -3.56 -13.88
N PHE A 187 2.58 -4.44 -13.90
CA PHE A 187 1.27 -4.12 -14.50
C PHE A 187 0.40 -3.24 -13.60
N GLU A 188 0.72 -3.07 -12.33
CA GLU A 188 -0.02 -2.16 -11.43
C GLU A 188 0.31 -0.68 -11.72
N ILE A 189 -0.59 0.18 -11.29
CA ILE A 189 -0.49 1.64 -11.32
C ILE A 189 -0.27 2.11 -9.88
N PRO A 190 0.63 3.07 -9.62
CA PRO A 190 1.46 3.79 -10.59
C PRO A 190 2.87 3.22 -10.75
N LEU A 191 3.47 3.43 -11.92
CA LEU A 191 4.93 3.53 -12.05
C LEU A 191 5.39 4.91 -11.59
N ILE A 192 6.71 5.08 -11.42
CA ILE A 192 7.28 6.33 -10.86
C ILE A 192 6.90 7.59 -11.68
N ASP A 193 6.94 7.53 -13.00
CA ASP A 193 6.57 8.67 -13.86
C ASP A 193 5.06 8.89 -13.90
N GLU A 194 4.28 7.82 -13.79
CA GLU A 194 2.82 7.90 -13.71
C GLU A 194 2.34 8.55 -12.40
N LEU A 195 3.03 8.27 -11.28
CA LEU A 195 2.73 8.92 -10.01
C LEU A 195 2.96 10.43 -10.08
N ASP A 196 4.04 10.86 -10.75
CA ASP A 196 4.31 12.28 -10.98
C ASP A 196 3.14 12.96 -11.72
N GLU A 197 2.67 12.32 -12.80
CA GLU A 197 1.56 12.83 -13.60
C GLU A 197 0.24 12.87 -12.80
N LEU A 198 -0.03 11.86 -11.98
CA LEU A 198 -1.23 11.80 -11.14
C LEU A 198 -1.19 12.88 -10.05
N LEU A 199 -0.05 13.09 -9.40
CA LEU A 199 0.10 14.11 -8.36
C LEU A 199 0.15 15.53 -8.92
N ALA A 200 0.58 15.71 -10.18
CA ALA A 200 0.59 17.02 -10.85
C ALA A 200 -0.82 17.52 -11.24
N ALA A 201 -1.85 16.69 -11.17
CA ALA A 201 -3.21 17.03 -11.59
C ALA A 201 -3.92 18.08 -10.70
N GLY A 202 -3.30 18.50 -9.59
CA GLY A 202 -3.78 19.68 -8.84
C GLY A 202 -4.77 19.38 -7.72
N TYR A 203 -4.76 18.18 -7.14
CA TYR A 203 -5.63 17.81 -6.01
C TYR A 203 -5.23 18.43 -4.65
N GLY A 204 -4.26 19.35 -4.64
CA GLY A 204 -3.77 20.00 -3.44
C GLY A 204 -3.18 19.01 -2.43
N GLU A 205 -3.60 19.14 -1.15
CA GLU A 205 -3.18 18.25 -0.08
C GLU A 205 -4.06 17.00 0.05
N THR A 206 -5.15 16.90 -0.73
CA THR A 206 -6.12 15.79 -0.62
C THR A 206 -5.54 14.48 -1.17
N VAL A 207 -4.73 14.54 -2.23
CA VAL A 207 -4.09 13.36 -2.82
C VAL A 207 -2.58 13.47 -2.64
N GLY A 208 -1.98 12.43 -2.11
CA GLY A 208 -0.54 12.36 -1.89
C GLY A 208 0.01 10.95 -2.15
N TYR A 209 1.28 10.80 -1.86
CA TYR A 209 1.99 9.54 -2.04
C TYR A 209 1.97 8.70 -0.76
N TRP A 210 1.70 7.40 -0.89
CA TRP A 210 1.90 6.40 0.17
C TRP A 210 3.03 5.47 -0.24
N HIS A 211 4.13 5.49 0.52
CA HIS A 211 5.30 4.70 0.21
C HIS A 211 5.24 3.33 0.88
N ASP A 212 5.23 2.24 0.13
CA ASP A 212 5.46 0.91 0.68
C ASP A 212 6.92 0.49 0.43
N VAL A 213 7.68 0.36 1.53
CA VAL A 213 9.13 0.11 1.44
C VAL A 213 9.46 -1.23 0.78
N GLY A 214 8.66 -2.27 1.02
CA GLY A 214 8.92 -3.60 0.46
C GLY A 214 8.49 -3.72 -0.98
N HIS A 215 7.37 -3.09 -1.36
CA HIS A 215 6.92 -3.08 -2.75
C HIS A 215 7.98 -2.43 -3.66
N VAL A 216 8.49 -1.27 -3.26
CA VAL A 216 9.51 -0.57 -4.05
C VAL A 216 10.84 -1.32 -4.02
N GLN A 217 11.21 -1.93 -2.90
CA GLN A 217 12.43 -2.74 -2.84
C GLN A 217 12.34 -3.99 -3.75
N LYS A 218 11.20 -4.66 -3.80
CA LYS A 218 10.96 -5.76 -4.76
C LYS A 218 11.04 -5.28 -6.21
N SER A 219 10.51 -4.09 -6.49
CA SER A 219 10.60 -3.47 -7.81
C SER A 219 12.05 -3.21 -8.22
N GLU A 220 12.89 -2.72 -7.31
CA GLU A 220 14.34 -2.58 -7.54
C GLU A 220 15.02 -3.94 -7.79
N TYR A 221 14.72 -4.95 -6.99
CA TYR A 221 15.27 -6.29 -7.20
C TYR A 221 14.90 -6.87 -8.58
N LYS A 222 13.70 -6.57 -9.07
CA LYS A 222 13.23 -6.96 -10.39
C LYS A 222 13.80 -6.08 -11.53
N GLY A 223 14.44 -4.97 -11.21
CA GLY A 223 15.05 -4.06 -12.22
C GLY A 223 14.08 -3.01 -12.77
N TYR A 224 13.00 -2.70 -12.04
CA TYR A 224 12.02 -1.69 -12.47
C TYR A 224 12.45 -0.25 -12.16
N GLY A 225 13.53 -0.08 -11.40
CA GLY A 225 14.10 1.21 -11.02
C GLY A 225 14.58 1.23 -9.58
N PRO A 226 15.43 2.21 -9.22
CA PRO A 226 16.02 2.28 -7.88
C PRO A 226 15.00 2.73 -6.83
N HIS A 227 15.03 2.10 -5.66
CA HIS A 227 14.16 2.44 -4.52
C HIS A 227 14.35 3.90 -4.07
N GLU A 228 15.59 4.36 -3.96
CA GLU A 228 15.93 5.74 -3.53
C GLU A 228 15.29 6.80 -4.43
N ALA A 229 15.02 6.51 -5.70
CA ALA A 229 14.38 7.45 -6.62
C ALA A 229 12.95 7.82 -6.18
N TRP A 230 12.18 6.86 -5.67
CA TRP A 230 10.83 7.12 -5.15
C TRP A 230 10.87 8.00 -3.90
N LEU A 231 11.76 7.69 -2.99
CA LEU A 231 11.93 8.43 -1.73
C LEU A 231 12.37 9.88 -1.97
N THR A 232 13.28 10.11 -2.94
CA THR A 232 13.79 11.45 -3.24
C THR A 232 12.80 12.28 -4.06
N ARG A 233 12.13 11.64 -5.04
CA ARG A 233 11.24 12.35 -5.98
C ARG A 233 9.93 12.80 -5.31
N PHE A 234 9.43 12.02 -4.35
CA PHE A 234 8.11 12.26 -3.75
C PHE A 234 8.16 12.57 -2.26
N ALA A 235 9.30 12.93 -1.70
CA ALA A 235 9.42 13.26 -0.28
C ALA A 235 8.43 14.35 0.17
N ASP A 236 8.24 15.38 -0.63
CA ASP A 236 7.34 16.50 -0.36
C ASP A 236 5.84 16.20 -0.60
N LYS A 237 5.54 15.10 -1.28
CA LYS A 237 4.19 14.61 -1.56
C LYS A 237 3.79 13.41 -0.70
N MET A 238 4.74 12.88 0.06
CA MET A 238 4.51 11.69 0.88
C MET A 238 3.62 12.01 2.07
N ILE A 239 2.52 11.30 2.21
CA ILE A 239 1.58 11.44 3.32
C ILE A 239 1.62 10.28 4.30
N GLY A 240 2.16 9.14 3.89
CA GLY A 240 2.30 7.96 4.73
C GLY A 240 3.26 6.93 4.18
N VAL A 241 3.59 5.96 5.03
CA VAL A 241 4.51 4.87 4.71
C VAL A 241 4.08 3.57 5.37
N HIS A 242 4.18 2.47 4.63
CA HIS A 242 4.18 1.11 5.17
C HIS A 242 5.61 0.67 5.46
N LEU A 243 5.85 0.29 6.71
CA LEU A 243 7.16 -0.13 7.23
C LEU A 243 7.15 -1.63 7.51
N HIS A 244 7.99 -2.36 6.84
CA HIS A 244 8.23 -3.79 7.04
C HIS A 244 9.56 -4.20 6.42
N ASP A 245 10.03 -5.39 6.75
CA ASP A 245 11.28 -5.90 6.18
C ASP A 245 11.04 -6.87 5.02
N ILE A 246 12.10 -7.23 4.32
CA ILE A 246 12.07 -8.05 3.12
C ILE A 246 13.30 -8.95 3.06
N VAL A 247 13.12 -10.17 2.54
CA VAL A 247 14.21 -11.07 2.14
C VAL A 247 13.92 -11.58 0.73
N GLY A 248 14.73 -11.19 -0.24
CA GLY A 248 14.48 -11.49 -1.65
C GLY A 248 13.10 -11.00 -2.10
N MET A 249 12.18 -11.90 -2.48
CA MET A 249 10.81 -11.57 -2.88
C MET A 249 9.78 -11.71 -1.75
N GLU A 250 10.21 -12.08 -0.53
CA GLU A 250 9.34 -12.24 0.64
C GLU A 250 9.34 -10.96 1.46
N ASP A 251 8.21 -10.26 1.48
CA ASP A 251 7.99 -9.00 2.18
C ASP A 251 7.10 -9.14 3.42
N HIS A 252 6.78 -8.02 4.04
CA HIS A 252 5.97 -7.91 5.25
C HIS A 252 6.54 -8.67 6.46
N LEU A 253 7.86 -8.85 6.50
CA LEU A 253 8.56 -9.35 7.69
C LEU A 253 8.56 -8.28 8.78
N ALA A 254 8.70 -8.68 10.04
CA ALA A 254 8.94 -7.73 11.11
C ALA A 254 10.26 -6.98 10.84
N ALA A 255 10.29 -5.67 11.14
CA ALA A 255 11.46 -4.85 10.87
C ALA A 255 12.69 -5.35 11.66
N GLY A 256 13.83 -5.42 11.00
CA GLY A 256 15.08 -5.98 11.53
C GLY A 256 15.28 -7.47 11.27
N GLU A 257 14.31 -8.15 10.66
CA GLU A 257 14.42 -9.58 10.31
C GLU A 257 14.84 -9.82 8.85
N GLY A 258 15.09 -8.77 8.09
CA GLY A 258 15.34 -8.89 6.66
C GLY A 258 16.56 -8.10 6.17
N GLN A 259 16.46 -7.64 4.93
CA GLN A 259 17.54 -7.02 4.16
C GLN A 259 17.16 -5.64 3.60
N MET A 260 16.11 -5.00 4.15
CA MET A 260 15.73 -3.64 3.75
C MET A 260 16.91 -2.68 3.96
N PRO A 261 17.26 -1.82 2.99
CA PRO A 261 18.32 -0.83 3.13
C PRO A 261 17.85 0.34 4.02
N TRP A 262 17.66 0.07 5.30
CA TRP A 262 17.04 0.97 6.26
C TRP A 262 17.75 2.31 6.42
N ASP A 263 19.08 2.36 6.27
CA ASP A 263 19.83 3.63 6.36
C ASP A 263 19.39 4.60 5.24
N MET A 264 19.13 4.08 4.05
CA MET A 264 18.56 4.86 2.95
C MET A 264 17.13 5.30 3.27
N VAL A 265 16.27 4.40 3.77
CA VAL A 265 14.90 4.73 4.14
C VAL A 265 14.86 5.81 5.22
N VAL A 266 15.64 5.65 6.31
CA VAL A 266 15.75 6.63 7.41
C VAL A 266 16.14 8.01 6.89
N LYS A 267 17.13 8.06 5.98
CA LYS A 267 17.67 9.30 5.43
C LYS A 267 16.61 10.14 4.70
N HIS A 268 15.66 9.49 4.04
CA HIS A 268 14.74 10.18 3.13
C HIS A 268 13.29 10.31 3.65
N LEU A 269 12.90 9.58 4.70
CA LEU A 269 11.52 9.66 5.19
C LEU A 269 11.20 11.00 5.87
N PRO A 270 10.18 11.73 5.42
CA PRO A 270 9.75 12.98 6.06
C PRO A 270 9.24 12.77 7.48
N SER A 271 9.38 13.77 8.34
CA SER A 271 9.00 13.67 9.75
C SER A 271 7.48 13.70 10.01
N GLY A 272 6.71 14.37 9.16
CA GLY A 272 5.29 14.68 9.38
C GLY A 272 4.28 13.69 8.80
N ILE A 273 4.71 12.53 8.31
CA ILE A 273 3.87 11.55 7.63
C ILE A 273 3.31 10.49 8.60
N LEU A 274 2.21 9.83 8.19
CA LEU A 274 1.68 8.65 8.86
C LEU A 274 2.64 7.47 8.70
N ARG A 275 2.76 6.65 9.72
CA ARG A 275 3.64 5.47 9.72
C ARG A 275 2.87 4.26 10.20
N THR A 276 2.79 3.24 9.35
CA THR A 276 2.12 1.98 9.65
C THR A 276 3.10 0.82 9.52
N CYS A 277 3.19 0.00 10.55
CA CYS A 277 3.88 -1.28 10.48
C CYS A 277 2.92 -2.28 9.81
N GLU A 278 3.24 -2.69 8.58
CA GLU A 278 2.42 -3.64 7.84
C GLU A 278 3.07 -5.02 7.81
N PHE A 279 3.05 -5.68 8.96
CA PHE A 279 3.63 -7.01 9.13
C PHE A 279 2.65 -8.12 8.71
N ARG A 280 3.18 -9.25 8.21
CA ARG A 280 2.37 -10.39 7.80
C ARG A 280 1.81 -11.17 9.00
N ASP A 281 0.73 -11.91 8.79
CA ASP A 281 0.06 -12.73 9.80
C ASP A 281 0.93 -13.86 10.37
N ALA A 282 1.96 -14.30 9.64
CA ALA A 282 2.92 -15.31 10.09
C ALA A 282 3.88 -14.81 11.19
N ASN A 283 4.08 -13.50 11.35
CA ASN A 283 4.97 -12.95 12.37
C ASN A 283 4.42 -13.22 13.78
N ALA A 284 5.23 -13.81 14.65
CA ALA A 284 4.85 -14.04 16.05
C ALA A 284 4.68 -12.68 16.79
N PRO A 285 3.86 -12.63 17.87
CA PRO A 285 3.69 -11.39 18.64
C PRO A 285 5.01 -10.80 19.17
N GLU A 286 5.96 -11.66 19.53
CA GLU A 286 7.30 -11.26 20.00
C GLU A 286 8.12 -10.60 18.88
N GLN A 287 8.01 -11.12 17.63
CA GLN A 287 8.65 -10.54 16.45
C GLN A 287 8.06 -9.15 16.12
N VAL A 288 6.75 -9.01 16.25
CA VAL A 288 6.05 -7.73 16.04
C VAL A 288 6.49 -6.69 17.07
N ALA A 289 6.57 -7.06 18.35
CA ALA A 289 7.05 -6.17 19.40
C ALA A 289 8.54 -5.81 19.20
N ALA A 290 9.38 -6.78 18.85
CA ALA A 290 10.79 -6.56 18.55
C ALA A 290 10.98 -5.65 17.32
N GLY A 291 10.22 -5.88 16.24
CA GLY A 291 10.26 -5.05 15.03
C GLY A 291 9.81 -3.61 15.30
N ARG A 292 8.79 -3.42 16.13
CA ARG A 292 8.41 -2.08 16.58
C ARG A 292 9.55 -1.39 17.34
N GLN A 293 10.17 -2.09 18.31
CA GLN A 293 11.29 -1.53 19.07
C GLN A 293 12.48 -1.20 18.16
N TRP A 294 12.78 -2.09 17.22
CA TRP A 294 13.85 -1.91 16.23
C TRP A 294 13.68 -0.63 15.39
N LEU A 295 12.45 -0.33 14.96
CA LEU A 295 12.10 0.91 14.24
C LEU A 295 12.21 2.15 15.15
N ALA A 296 11.81 2.03 16.43
CA ALA A 296 11.91 3.11 17.40
C ALA A 296 13.37 3.47 17.70
N ASP A 297 14.25 2.48 17.87
CA ASP A 297 15.69 2.67 18.13
C ASP A 297 16.40 3.40 16.98
N ARG A 298 15.83 3.37 15.77
CA ARG A 298 16.31 4.09 14.57
C ARG A 298 15.60 5.42 14.32
N GLY A 299 14.72 5.83 15.21
CA GLY A 299 13.98 7.09 15.07
C GLY A 299 12.93 7.08 13.94
N LEU A 300 12.61 5.90 13.37
CA LEU A 300 11.58 5.77 12.34
C LEU A 300 10.17 5.91 12.91
N ILE A 301 9.96 5.51 14.16
CA ILE A 301 8.70 5.68 14.89
C ILE A 301 9.01 6.19 16.31
N PRO A 302 8.04 6.76 17.04
CA PRO A 302 8.26 7.18 18.44
C PRO A 302 8.62 6.00 19.34
N ALA A 303 9.51 6.24 20.31
CA ALA A 303 9.63 5.37 21.46
C ALA A 303 8.30 5.34 22.23
N THR A 304 8.02 4.24 22.91
CA THR A 304 6.84 4.11 23.79
C THR A 304 6.97 4.98 25.02
#